data_8c54ef6dec9f2e1af21a0ccd715b0e16
#
_entry.id   8c54ef6dec9f2e1af21a0ccd715b0e16
#
_cell.length_a   1.000
_cell.length_b   1.000
_cell.length_c   1.000
_cell.angle_alpha   90.00
_cell.angle_beta   90.00
_cell.angle_gamma   90.00
#
_symmetry.space_group_name_H-M   'P 1'
#
loop_
_entity.id
_entity.type
_entity.pdbx_description
1 polymer ?
#
loop_
_entity_poly.entity_id
_entity_poly.type
_entity_poly.pdbx_seq_one_letter_code
_entity_poly.pdbx_strand_id
1 'polypeptide(L)'
;MPQPVLRTERMLLVPLSDEHLELEVELDADPEVLRYLDGRARTRDEVTEFHVTRMERGRRVDGLGYWVAFGPGDEFIGVMMLPPGADESAAELGYRLARRHWRRGYAAEASRELLRHAFETAGQSRVFAQTMTVNAGSRAVMAKVGLRYQRTFFPDYPPIPGSEEGEVEYAITRDEWLALTRTPEVGGV
;
A
#
# COMPACT_ATOMS: atom_id res chain seq x y z
N MET A 1 5.48 15.99 -11.11
CA MET A 1 4.92 16.79 -9.99
C MET A 1 5.42 16.18 -8.69
N PRO A 2 5.73 16.98 -7.65
CA PRO A 2 6.10 16.39 -6.36
C PRO A 2 4.96 15.52 -5.84
N GLN A 3 5.30 14.56 -4.99
CA GLN A 3 4.33 13.68 -4.34
C GLN A 3 3.34 14.51 -3.49
N PRO A 4 2.02 14.43 -3.74
CA PRO A 4 1.05 15.29 -3.07
C PRO A 4 0.65 14.76 -1.69
N VAL A 5 0.14 15.65 -0.85
CA VAL A 5 -0.67 15.26 0.31
C VAL A 5 -2.03 14.79 -0.20
N LEU A 6 -2.47 13.60 0.22
CA LEU A 6 -3.77 13.04 -0.14
C LEU A 6 -4.70 13.05 1.07
N ARG A 7 -6.00 13.15 0.82
CA ARG A 7 -7.03 13.18 1.87
C ARG A 7 -8.09 12.12 1.61
N THR A 8 -8.46 11.42 2.65
CA THR A 8 -9.63 10.54 2.67
C THR A 8 -10.68 11.10 3.63
N GLU A 9 -11.76 10.37 3.83
CA GLU A 9 -12.79 10.77 4.82
C GLU A 9 -12.22 10.89 6.24
N ARG A 10 -11.31 9.97 6.63
CA ARG A 10 -10.81 9.84 8.00
C ARG A 10 -9.29 10.03 8.14
N MET A 11 -8.56 10.19 7.03
CA MET A 11 -7.10 10.25 7.09
C MET A 11 -6.52 11.37 6.24
N LEU A 12 -5.37 11.85 6.70
CA LEU A 12 -4.42 12.65 5.95
C LEU A 12 -3.22 11.77 5.60
N LEU A 13 -2.90 11.64 4.32
CA LEU A 13 -1.74 10.91 3.83
C LEU A 13 -0.67 11.95 3.47
N VAL A 14 0.38 12.05 4.29
CA VAL A 14 1.48 12.98 4.12
C VAL A 14 2.65 12.25 3.46
N PRO A 15 3.28 12.79 2.41
CA PRO A 15 4.48 12.20 1.82
C PRO A 15 5.52 11.83 2.88
N LEU A 16 6.07 10.61 2.77
CA LEU A 16 7.12 10.14 3.67
C LEU A 16 8.35 11.06 3.57
N SER A 17 8.92 11.43 4.70
CA SER A 17 10.14 12.22 4.83
C SER A 17 10.98 11.72 6.01
N ASP A 18 12.20 12.23 6.15
CA ASP A 18 13.12 11.84 7.23
C ASP A 18 12.53 12.13 8.63
N GLU A 19 11.62 13.10 8.74
CA GLU A 19 10.92 13.43 9.99
C GLU A 19 10.00 12.28 10.48
N HIS A 20 9.65 11.35 9.60
CA HIS A 20 8.75 10.23 9.90
C HIS A 20 9.49 8.93 10.28
N LEU A 21 10.83 8.93 10.30
CA LEU A 21 11.61 7.72 10.59
C LEU A 21 11.20 7.05 11.91
N GLU A 22 10.97 7.83 12.97
CA GLU A 22 10.57 7.29 14.29
C GLU A 22 9.21 6.58 14.24
N LEU A 23 8.28 7.04 13.40
CA LEU A 23 6.99 6.38 13.19
C LEU A 23 7.15 5.04 12.46
N GLU A 24 8.08 4.95 11.51
CA GLU A 24 8.41 3.67 10.87
C GLU A 24 9.09 2.71 11.86
N VAL A 25 9.98 3.21 12.74
CA VAL A 25 10.61 2.41 13.79
C VAL A 25 9.56 1.87 14.76
N GLU A 26 8.63 2.71 15.24
CA GLU A 26 7.52 2.27 16.08
C GLU A 26 6.67 1.18 15.40
N LEU A 27 6.33 1.39 14.13
CA LEU A 27 5.49 0.47 13.36
C LEU A 27 6.15 -0.91 13.17
N ASP A 28 7.42 -0.90 12.78
CA ASP A 28 8.18 -2.11 12.44
C ASP A 28 8.76 -2.81 13.69
N ALA A 29 8.65 -2.20 14.89
CA ALA A 29 8.95 -2.86 16.16
C ALA A 29 7.87 -3.87 16.60
N ASP A 30 6.67 -3.83 16.01
CA ASP A 30 5.64 -4.83 16.29
C ASP A 30 5.78 -6.03 15.33
N PRO A 31 6.17 -7.23 15.83
CA PRO A 31 6.37 -8.40 14.97
C PRO A 31 5.08 -8.87 14.27
N GLU A 32 3.89 -8.56 14.81
CA GLU A 32 2.63 -8.89 14.15
C GLU A 32 2.39 -8.03 12.90
N VAL A 33 2.87 -6.78 12.89
CA VAL A 33 2.82 -5.92 11.71
C VAL A 33 3.68 -6.49 10.57
N LEU A 34 4.82 -7.09 10.93
CA LEU A 34 5.77 -7.67 9.99
C LEU A 34 5.61 -9.17 9.79
N ARG A 35 4.58 -9.78 10.37
CA ARG A 35 4.36 -11.23 10.35
C ARG A 35 4.44 -11.85 8.94
N TYR A 36 3.93 -11.15 7.94
CA TYR A 36 3.88 -11.59 6.54
C TYR A 36 4.91 -10.90 5.64
N LEU A 37 5.91 -10.25 6.24
CA LEU A 37 7.02 -9.59 5.54
C LEU A 37 8.33 -10.24 5.95
N ASP A 38 8.76 -10.01 7.19
CA ASP A 38 10.03 -10.52 7.72
C ASP A 38 9.83 -11.65 8.75
N GLY A 39 8.60 -11.88 9.20
CA GLY A 39 8.26 -12.83 10.27
C GLY A 39 8.77 -12.43 11.67
N ARG A 40 9.34 -11.24 11.81
CA ARG A 40 9.90 -10.69 13.04
C ARG A 40 9.88 -9.17 13.05
N ALA A 41 10.06 -8.57 14.21
CA ALA A 41 10.33 -7.15 14.32
C ALA A 41 11.66 -6.77 13.64
N ARG A 42 11.75 -5.55 13.14
CA ARG A 42 12.99 -4.94 12.62
C ARG A 42 13.70 -4.15 13.71
N THR A 43 15.02 -4.13 13.65
CA THR A 43 15.83 -3.21 14.42
C THR A 43 15.73 -1.80 13.83
N ARG A 44 16.10 -0.79 14.62
CA ARG A 44 16.19 0.60 14.16
C ARG A 44 17.07 0.76 12.92
N ASP A 45 18.22 0.09 12.90
CA ASP A 45 19.18 0.19 11.79
C ASP A 45 18.59 -0.39 10.51
N GLU A 46 17.92 -1.55 10.57
CA GLU A 46 17.20 -2.12 9.44
C GLU A 46 16.09 -1.18 8.94
N VAL A 47 15.32 -0.57 9.83
CA VAL A 47 14.27 0.40 9.44
C VAL A 47 14.89 1.62 8.76
N THR A 48 16.02 2.11 9.25
CA THR A 48 16.75 3.24 8.65
C THR A 48 17.21 2.91 7.22
N GLU A 49 17.76 1.72 6.98
CA GLU A 49 18.15 1.28 5.64
C GLU A 49 16.93 1.17 4.69
N PHE A 50 15.83 0.60 5.17
CA PHE A 50 14.57 0.54 4.41
C PHE A 50 13.99 1.92 4.14
N HIS A 51 14.10 2.86 5.09
CA HIS A 51 13.65 4.24 4.91
C HIS A 51 14.38 4.92 3.74
N VAL A 52 15.71 4.83 3.71
CA VAL A 52 16.52 5.37 2.61
C VAL A 52 16.08 4.76 1.27
N THR A 53 15.96 3.43 1.21
CA THR A 53 15.52 2.71 0.00
C THR A 53 14.13 3.16 -0.47
N ARG A 54 13.18 3.37 0.46
CA ARG A 54 11.83 3.87 0.14
C ARG A 54 11.87 5.29 -0.42
N MET A 55 12.67 6.16 0.19
CA MET A 55 12.85 7.52 -0.28
C MET A 55 13.44 7.59 -1.69
N GLU A 56 14.42 6.75 -1.99
CA GLU A 56 15.02 6.65 -3.32
C GLU A 56 14.02 6.08 -4.34
N ARG A 57 13.35 4.99 -4.00
CA ARG A 57 12.36 4.36 -4.88
C ARG A 57 11.18 5.29 -5.17
N GLY A 58 10.71 6.04 -4.17
CA GLY A 58 9.59 6.98 -4.32
C GLY A 58 9.91 8.18 -5.22
N ARG A 59 11.20 8.53 -5.39
CA ARG A 59 11.63 9.65 -6.25
C ARG A 59 11.78 9.27 -7.73
N ARG A 60 11.65 7.99 -8.09
CA ARG A 60 11.86 7.51 -9.46
C ARG A 60 10.79 7.98 -10.42
N VAL A 61 9.55 8.11 -9.95
CA VAL A 61 8.41 8.56 -10.75
C VAL A 61 7.64 9.63 -9.97
N ASP A 62 7.42 10.76 -10.61
CA ASP A 62 6.68 11.89 -10.04
C ASP A 62 5.28 11.48 -9.56
N GLY A 63 4.92 11.94 -8.38
CA GLY A 63 3.61 11.69 -7.77
C GLY A 63 3.46 10.33 -7.09
N LEU A 64 4.37 9.39 -7.31
CA LEU A 64 4.38 8.08 -6.65
C LEU A 64 5.27 8.08 -5.40
N GLY A 65 5.18 7.03 -4.57
CA GLY A 65 6.05 6.83 -3.42
C GLY A 65 5.35 6.29 -2.18
N TYR A 66 5.66 6.87 -1.04
CA TYR A 66 5.22 6.40 0.28
C TYR A 66 4.59 7.54 1.06
N TRP A 67 3.55 7.26 1.82
CA TRP A 67 2.85 8.22 2.68
C TRP A 67 2.74 7.71 4.09
N VAL A 68 2.89 8.60 5.04
CA VAL A 68 2.47 8.38 6.42
C VAL A 68 1.00 8.79 6.55
N ALA A 69 0.19 7.92 7.12
CA ALA A 69 -1.23 8.15 7.33
C ALA A 69 -1.50 8.61 8.77
N PHE A 70 -2.16 9.74 8.89
CA PHE A 70 -2.64 10.30 10.16
C PHE A 70 -4.16 10.30 10.18
N GLY A 71 -4.73 9.88 11.30
CA GLY A 71 -6.15 9.92 11.60
C GLY A 71 -6.58 11.19 12.36
N PRO A 72 -7.79 11.20 12.93
CA PRO A 72 -8.27 12.30 13.75
C PRO A 72 -7.31 12.60 14.93
N GLY A 73 -7.01 13.89 15.16
CA GLY A 73 -6.11 14.32 16.24
C GLY A 73 -4.64 13.95 15.99
N ASP A 74 -4.24 13.88 14.72
CA ASP A 74 -2.88 13.54 14.28
C ASP A 74 -2.39 12.15 14.76
N GLU A 75 -3.34 11.24 15.01
CA GLU A 75 -3.00 9.88 15.41
C GLU A 75 -2.32 9.12 14.26
N PHE A 76 -1.13 8.56 14.50
CA PHE A 76 -0.42 7.75 13.52
C PHE A 76 -1.16 6.43 13.25
N ILE A 77 -1.58 6.25 12.00
CA ILE A 77 -2.32 5.06 11.54
C ILE A 77 -1.38 4.01 10.94
N GLY A 78 -0.40 4.44 10.14
CA GLY A 78 0.52 3.55 9.46
C GLY A 78 1.17 4.17 8.22
N VAL A 79 1.76 3.31 7.39
CA VAL A 79 2.43 3.69 6.14
C VAL A 79 1.65 3.12 4.96
N MET A 80 1.36 3.96 3.98
CA MET A 80 0.72 3.64 2.72
C MET A 80 1.73 3.73 1.59
N MET A 81 1.62 2.88 0.59
CA MET A 81 2.64 2.73 -0.43
C MET A 81 2.01 2.68 -1.83
N LEU A 82 2.60 3.43 -2.73
CA LEU A 82 2.32 3.40 -4.16
C LEU A 82 3.62 3.69 -4.95
N PRO A 83 4.73 2.98 -4.67
CA PRO A 83 5.96 3.19 -5.43
C PRO A 83 5.83 2.65 -6.85
N PRO A 84 6.66 3.13 -7.79
CA PRO A 84 6.71 2.57 -9.13
C PRO A 84 7.15 1.11 -9.12
N GLY A 85 6.56 0.31 -10.01
CA GLY A 85 6.98 -1.04 -10.30
C GLY A 85 8.30 -1.10 -11.06
N ALA A 86 8.68 -2.30 -11.53
CA ALA A 86 9.80 -2.47 -12.46
C ALA A 86 9.47 -1.83 -13.82
N ASP A 87 8.23 -1.98 -14.27
CA ASP A 87 7.63 -1.17 -15.33
C ASP A 87 7.02 0.08 -14.70
N GLU A 88 7.58 1.25 -15.05
CA GLU A 88 7.18 2.56 -14.47
C GLU A 88 5.78 3.01 -14.90
N SER A 89 5.13 2.33 -15.84
CA SER A 89 3.71 2.50 -16.15
C SER A 89 2.78 1.80 -15.15
N ALA A 90 3.34 1.01 -14.23
CA ALA A 90 2.63 0.31 -13.18
C ALA A 90 3.13 0.72 -11.79
N ALA A 91 2.23 0.82 -10.81
CA ALA A 91 2.56 1.12 -9.42
C ALA A 91 2.16 -0.03 -8.50
N GLU A 92 2.95 -0.22 -7.44
CA GLU A 92 2.71 -1.24 -6.41
C GLU A 92 1.93 -0.65 -5.24
N LEU A 93 0.71 -1.12 -5.02
CA LEU A 93 -0.10 -0.75 -3.88
C LEU A 93 0.28 -1.58 -2.66
N GLY A 94 0.54 -0.91 -1.55
CA GLY A 94 0.77 -1.58 -0.28
C GLY A 94 0.40 -0.72 0.93
N TYR A 95 0.34 -1.37 2.09
CA TYR A 95 0.02 -0.71 3.36
C TYR A 95 0.53 -1.53 4.54
N ARG A 96 0.96 -0.83 5.58
CA ARG A 96 1.24 -1.37 6.91
C ARG A 96 0.59 -0.47 7.93
N LEU A 97 -0.27 -1.03 8.75
CA LEU A 97 -1.01 -0.30 9.78
C LEU A 97 -0.56 -0.76 11.16
N ALA A 98 -0.48 0.18 12.09
CA ALA A 98 -0.35 -0.14 13.49
C ALA A 98 -1.51 -1.04 13.94
N ARG A 99 -1.21 -2.08 14.71
CA ARG A 99 -2.17 -3.15 15.07
C ARG A 99 -3.45 -2.64 15.71
N ARG A 100 -3.38 -1.57 16.50
CA ARG A 100 -4.54 -0.89 17.12
C ARG A 100 -5.55 -0.35 16.10
N HIS A 101 -5.18 -0.21 14.83
CA HIS A 101 -6.02 0.30 13.74
C HIS A 101 -6.53 -0.77 12.78
N TRP A 102 -6.20 -2.03 13.00
CA TRP A 102 -6.67 -3.13 12.15
C TRP A 102 -8.19 -3.30 12.23
N ARG A 103 -8.78 -3.83 11.14
CA ARG A 103 -10.23 -4.12 11.03
C ARG A 103 -11.14 -2.90 11.15
N ARG A 104 -10.60 -1.69 11.05
CA ARG A 104 -11.37 -0.42 11.06
C ARG A 104 -11.61 0.15 9.66
N GLY A 105 -11.17 -0.55 8.60
CA GLY A 105 -11.38 -0.13 7.21
C GLY A 105 -10.35 0.85 6.66
N TYR A 106 -9.40 1.31 7.44
CA TYR A 106 -8.38 2.29 7.03
C TYR A 106 -7.58 1.85 5.80
N ALA A 107 -7.12 0.58 5.74
CA ALA A 107 -6.40 0.07 4.58
C ALA A 107 -7.21 0.18 3.28
N ALA A 108 -8.48 -0.22 3.31
CA ALA A 108 -9.35 -0.14 2.13
C ALA A 108 -9.67 1.30 1.74
N GLU A 109 -9.84 2.20 2.71
CA GLU A 109 -10.09 3.62 2.47
C GLU A 109 -8.88 4.30 1.82
N ALA A 110 -7.68 4.13 2.39
CA ALA A 110 -6.45 4.66 1.82
C ALA A 110 -6.16 4.07 0.44
N SER A 111 -6.36 2.76 0.26
CA SER A 111 -6.12 2.10 -1.04
C SER A 111 -7.02 2.65 -2.14
N ARG A 112 -8.29 3.00 -1.86
CA ARG A 112 -9.17 3.62 -2.87
C ARG A 112 -8.65 4.99 -3.29
N GLU A 113 -8.18 5.80 -2.35
CA GLU A 113 -7.61 7.11 -2.65
C GLU A 113 -6.29 6.97 -3.43
N LEU A 114 -5.44 6.00 -3.08
CA LEU A 114 -4.21 5.71 -3.83
C LEU A 114 -4.50 5.22 -5.24
N LEU A 115 -5.53 4.40 -5.46
CA LEU A 115 -5.97 3.99 -6.80
C LEU A 115 -6.47 5.17 -7.62
N ARG A 116 -7.31 6.05 -7.01
CA ARG A 116 -7.76 7.27 -7.66
C ARG A 116 -6.56 8.13 -8.07
N HIS A 117 -5.63 8.37 -7.16
CA HIS A 117 -4.42 9.14 -7.41
C HIS A 117 -3.55 8.51 -8.52
N ALA A 118 -3.34 7.19 -8.49
CA ALA A 118 -2.58 6.48 -9.50
C ALA A 118 -3.14 6.71 -10.90
N PHE A 119 -4.46 6.53 -11.08
CA PHE A 119 -5.10 6.54 -12.39
C PHE A 119 -5.48 7.92 -12.89
N GLU A 120 -5.90 8.84 -12.01
CA GLU A 120 -6.35 10.17 -12.40
C GLU A 120 -5.22 11.21 -12.42
N THR A 121 -4.24 11.07 -11.51
CA THR A 121 -3.22 12.10 -11.31
C THR A 121 -1.83 11.66 -11.77
N ALA A 122 -1.38 10.49 -11.34
CA ALA A 122 -0.03 9.99 -11.65
C ALA A 122 0.06 9.27 -13.01
N GLY A 123 -1.07 9.10 -13.72
CA GLY A 123 -1.10 8.60 -15.10
C GLY A 123 -0.74 7.12 -15.24
N GLN A 124 -0.84 6.34 -14.18
CA GLN A 124 -0.52 4.91 -14.22
C GLN A 124 -1.51 4.13 -15.08
N SER A 125 -1.03 3.12 -15.78
CA SER A 125 -1.88 2.22 -16.58
C SER A 125 -2.38 1.00 -15.79
N ARG A 126 -1.62 0.61 -14.75
CA ARG A 126 -1.90 -0.57 -13.92
C ARG A 126 -1.46 -0.33 -12.48
N VAL A 127 -2.24 -0.84 -11.53
CA VAL A 127 -1.83 -0.97 -10.13
C VAL A 127 -1.87 -2.44 -9.75
N PHE A 128 -0.82 -2.92 -9.09
CA PHE A 128 -0.75 -4.28 -8.57
C PHE A 128 -0.40 -4.27 -7.07
N ALA A 129 -0.69 -5.35 -6.41
CA ALA A 129 -0.34 -5.56 -5.00
C ALA A 129 0.03 -7.02 -4.79
N GLN A 130 1.00 -7.27 -3.92
CA GLN A 130 1.51 -8.61 -3.61
C GLN A 130 1.45 -8.86 -2.11
N THR A 131 1.19 -10.09 -1.73
CA THR A 131 1.22 -10.52 -0.33
C THR A 131 1.33 -12.04 -0.26
N MET A 132 1.76 -12.56 0.89
CA MET A 132 1.74 -14.00 1.14
C MET A 132 0.31 -14.55 0.97
N THR A 133 0.20 -15.74 0.38
CA THR A 133 -1.07 -16.45 0.16
C THR A 133 -1.88 -16.60 1.44
N VAL A 134 -1.22 -16.83 2.56
CA VAL A 134 -1.82 -16.99 3.90
C VAL A 134 -2.30 -15.66 4.52
N ASN A 135 -1.94 -14.51 3.96
CA ASN A 135 -2.38 -13.21 4.46
C ASN A 135 -3.81 -12.88 4.00
N ALA A 136 -4.79 -13.56 4.58
CA ALA A 136 -6.21 -13.40 4.23
C ALA A 136 -6.70 -11.94 4.42
N GLY A 137 -6.15 -11.22 5.40
CA GLY A 137 -6.51 -9.82 5.66
C GLY A 137 -6.14 -8.89 4.49
N SER A 138 -4.92 -8.98 3.99
CA SER A 138 -4.46 -8.17 2.85
C SER A 138 -5.21 -8.55 1.58
N ARG A 139 -5.39 -9.85 1.31
CA ARG A 139 -6.16 -10.35 0.14
C ARG A 139 -7.60 -9.82 0.14
N ALA A 140 -8.26 -9.80 1.31
CA ALA A 140 -9.60 -9.25 1.44
C ALA A 140 -9.66 -7.74 1.14
N VAL A 141 -8.65 -6.97 1.56
CA VAL A 141 -8.55 -5.54 1.23
C VAL A 141 -8.36 -5.36 -0.28
N MET A 142 -7.42 -6.08 -0.90
CA MET A 142 -7.16 -6.01 -2.34
C MET A 142 -8.43 -6.28 -3.16
N ALA A 143 -9.15 -7.35 -2.84
CA ALA A 143 -10.42 -7.69 -3.51
C ALA A 143 -11.50 -6.62 -3.27
N LYS A 144 -11.61 -6.09 -2.05
CA LYS A 144 -12.60 -5.06 -1.67
C LYS A 144 -12.42 -3.74 -2.42
N VAL A 145 -11.19 -3.41 -2.83
CA VAL A 145 -10.89 -2.19 -3.58
C VAL A 145 -10.84 -2.40 -5.09
N GLY A 146 -11.20 -3.61 -5.56
CA GLY A 146 -11.38 -3.92 -6.97
C GLY A 146 -10.20 -4.60 -7.67
N LEU A 147 -9.10 -4.86 -6.96
CA LEU A 147 -8.00 -5.64 -7.53
C LEU A 147 -8.45 -7.11 -7.69
N ARG A 148 -8.01 -7.73 -8.78
CA ARG A 148 -8.33 -9.12 -9.11
C ARG A 148 -7.09 -9.98 -9.03
N TYR A 149 -7.25 -11.21 -8.53
CA TYR A 149 -6.19 -12.22 -8.52
C TYR A 149 -5.62 -12.44 -9.92
N GLN A 150 -4.31 -12.47 -10.01
CA GLN A 150 -3.56 -12.70 -11.25
C GLN A 150 -2.84 -14.04 -11.22
N ARG A 151 -2.04 -14.27 -10.19
CA ARG A 151 -1.18 -15.45 -10.08
C ARG A 151 -0.74 -15.72 -8.64
N THR A 152 -0.29 -16.94 -8.40
CA THR A 152 0.56 -17.31 -7.26
C THR A 152 1.98 -17.53 -7.77
N PHE A 153 2.96 -17.10 -6.99
CA PHE A 153 4.38 -17.27 -7.31
C PHE A 153 5.18 -17.54 -6.03
N PHE A 154 6.41 -18.02 -6.21
CA PHE A 154 7.27 -18.42 -5.09
C PHE A 154 8.58 -17.63 -5.21
N PRO A 155 8.73 -16.53 -4.48
CA PRO A 155 9.95 -15.72 -4.51
C PRO A 155 11.09 -16.45 -3.78
N ASP A 156 12.31 -16.19 -4.23
CA ASP A 156 13.55 -16.75 -3.64
C ASP A 156 14.05 -15.83 -2.52
N TYR A 157 13.49 -16.00 -1.32
CA TYR A 157 13.96 -15.33 -0.10
C TYR A 157 13.93 -16.32 1.09
N PRO A 158 14.61 -15.99 2.21
CA PRO A 158 14.60 -16.84 3.39
C PRO A 158 13.16 -17.15 3.84
N PRO A 159 12.81 -18.42 4.10
CA PRO A 159 11.45 -18.79 4.43
C PRO A 159 11.01 -18.24 5.80
N ILE A 160 9.79 -17.76 5.85
CA ILE A 160 9.08 -17.39 7.07
C ILE A 160 7.80 -18.23 7.17
N PRO A 161 7.17 -18.36 8.36
CA PRO A 161 5.99 -19.19 8.52
C PRO A 161 4.87 -18.82 7.52
N GLY A 162 4.42 -19.81 6.73
CA GLY A 162 3.41 -19.65 5.69
C GLY A 162 3.96 -19.33 4.30
N SER A 163 5.27 -19.11 4.12
CA SER A 163 5.88 -18.84 2.81
C SER A 163 5.87 -20.05 1.88
N GLU A 164 5.69 -21.25 2.42
CA GLU A 164 5.48 -22.49 1.65
C GLU A 164 4.24 -22.43 0.73
N GLU A 165 3.25 -21.61 1.07
CA GLU A 165 2.06 -21.37 0.25
C GLU A 165 2.29 -20.33 -0.86
N GLY A 166 3.49 -19.73 -0.92
CA GLY A 166 3.87 -18.71 -1.88
C GLY A 166 3.22 -17.34 -1.64
N GLU A 167 3.36 -16.48 -2.63
CA GLU A 167 2.73 -15.16 -2.68
C GLU A 167 1.69 -15.08 -3.79
N VAL A 168 0.73 -14.18 -3.61
CA VAL A 168 -0.30 -13.87 -4.60
C VAL A 168 -0.13 -12.45 -5.11
N GLU A 169 -0.33 -12.27 -6.40
CA GLU A 169 -0.44 -10.95 -7.03
C GLU A 169 -1.90 -10.69 -7.40
N TYR A 170 -2.36 -9.51 -7.04
CA TYR A 170 -3.63 -8.93 -7.45
C TYR A 170 -3.35 -7.66 -8.26
N ALA A 171 -4.16 -7.35 -9.26
CA ALA A 171 -3.99 -6.14 -10.05
C ALA A 171 -5.33 -5.61 -10.57
N ILE A 172 -5.28 -4.34 -10.99
CA ILE A 172 -6.36 -3.67 -11.72
C ILE A 172 -5.73 -2.73 -12.75
N THR A 173 -6.28 -2.69 -13.95
CA THR A 173 -5.92 -1.71 -14.98
C THR A 173 -6.75 -0.44 -14.82
N ARG A 174 -6.30 0.66 -15.45
CA ARG A 174 -7.03 1.91 -15.48
C ARG A 174 -8.43 1.75 -16.08
N ASP A 175 -8.58 0.98 -17.15
CA ASP A 175 -9.87 0.77 -17.81
C ASP A 175 -10.84 -0.02 -16.93
N GLU A 176 -10.36 -1.05 -16.25
CA GLU A 176 -11.16 -1.81 -15.28
C GLU A 176 -11.59 -0.94 -14.10
N TRP A 177 -10.68 -0.09 -13.58
CA TRP A 177 -10.98 0.84 -12.50
C TRP A 177 -12.04 1.88 -12.92
N LEU A 178 -11.91 2.46 -14.12
CA LEU A 178 -12.90 3.37 -14.69
C LEU A 178 -14.27 2.71 -14.85
N ALA A 179 -14.30 1.44 -15.25
CA ALA A 179 -15.54 0.68 -15.37
C ALA A 179 -16.24 0.46 -14.02
N LEU A 180 -15.45 0.26 -12.94
CA LEU A 180 -15.98 0.10 -11.57
C LEU A 180 -16.46 1.41 -10.96
N THR A 181 -15.85 2.54 -11.30
CA THR A 181 -16.16 3.86 -10.71
C THR A 181 -17.21 4.64 -11.47
N ARG A 182 -17.45 4.30 -12.74
CA ARG A 182 -18.59 4.81 -13.49
C ARG A 182 -19.86 4.13 -12.98
N THR A 183 -20.49 4.70 -11.95
CA THR A 183 -21.87 4.35 -11.62
C THR A 183 -22.72 4.62 -12.85
N PRO A 184 -23.59 3.68 -13.34
CA PRO A 184 -24.56 4.05 -14.35
C PRO A 184 -25.40 5.18 -13.76
N GLU A 185 -25.43 6.34 -14.43
CA GLU A 185 -26.47 7.32 -14.20
C GLU A 185 -27.78 6.56 -14.39
N VAL A 186 -28.48 6.32 -13.29
CA VAL A 186 -29.86 5.81 -13.35
C VAL A 186 -30.63 6.89 -14.08
N GLY A 187 -30.84 6.66 -15.37
CA GLY A 187 -31.69 7.51 -16.20
C GLY A 187 -33.03 7.64 -15.51
N GLY A 188 -33.31 8.83 -15.04
CA GLY A 188 -34.65 9.20 -14.59
C GLY A 188 -35.62 9.08 -15.78
N VAL A 189 -36.62 8.26 -15.62
CA VAL A 189 -37.86 8.31 -16.38
C VAL A 189 -38.89 8.98 -15.49
#